data_f4b0174c115c9e45328aced105111bf2
#
_entry.id   f4b0174c115c9e45328aced105111bf2
#
_cell.length_a   1.000
_cell.length_b   1.000
_cell.length_c   1.000
_cell.angle_alpha   90.00
_cell.angle_beta   90.00
_cell.angle_gamma   90.00
#
_symmetry.space_group_name_H-M   'P 1'
#
loop_
_entity.id
_entity.type
_entity.pdbx_description
1 polymer ?
#
loop_
_entity_poly.entity_id
_entity_poly.type
_entity_poly.pdbx_seq_one_letter_code
_entity_poly.pdbx_strand_id
1 'polypeptide(L)'
;MRLSLLAFPMLLLPLSASADVLHTNHFGEVLDGNFPFAVGKVNTSLAGRLVTDRFGDVYVEGSNFKVGHIDGVSSAGELYMDIFGDVYVKGSPFKVDAKEALNLKD
;
A
#
# COMPACT_ATOMS: atom_id res chain seq x y z
N MET A 1 -25.79 30.40 -3.32
CA MET A 1 -25.66 30.02 -2.97
C MET A 1 -25.27 29.32 -3.10
N ARG A 2 -25.11 29.07 -3.11
CA ARG A 2 -24.96 28.49 -3.09
C ARG A 2 -24.61 27.59 -2.76
N LEU A 3 -24.73 27.25 -2.77
CA LEU A 3 -24.70 26.51 -2.35
C LEU A 3 -24.35 25.66 -2.48
N SER A 4 -24.37 25.49 -2.27
CA SER A 4 -24.14 24.62 -2.14
C SER A 4 -23.75 23.74 -2.97
N LEU A 5 -23.84 23.76 -3.68
CA LEU A 5 -23.40 23.04 -4.42
C LEU A 5 -22.23 22.57 -4.39
N LEU A 6 -21.74 23.08 -3.99
CA LEU A 6 -20.51 22.88 -3.63
C LEU A 6 -20.25 21.66 -3.03
N ALA A 7 -20.98 21.12 -2.41
CA ALA A 7 -20.76 19.91 -1.69
C ALA A 7 -20.62 18.70 -2.58
N PHE A 8 -21.10 18.74 -3.78
CA PHE A 8 -21.09 17.56 -4.59
C PHE A 8 -19.78 17.09 -5.09
N PRO A 9 -18.87 17.95 -5.53
CA PRO A 9 -17.56 17.45 -5.95
C PRO A 9 -16.87 16.74 -4.84
N MET A 10 -17.17 17.11 -3.61
CA MET A 10 -16.52 16.50 -2.50
C MET A 10 -16.88 15.05 -2.32
N LEU A 11 -17.99 14.63 -2.87
CA LEU A 11 -18.37 13.25 -2.76
C LEU A 11 -17.43 12.34 -3.50
N LEU A 12 -16.78 12.85 -4.52
CA LEU A 12 -15.84 12.03 -5.26
C LEU A 12 -14.52 11.87 -4.54
N LEU A 13 -14.17 12.83 -3.73
CA LEU A 13 -12.90 12.79 -3.04
C LEU A 13 -12.74 11.59 -2.12
N PRO A 14 -13.76 11.21 -1.37
CA PRO A 14 -13.62 10.03 -0.51
C PRO A 14 -13.28 8.77 -1.26
N LEU A 15 -13.70 8.67 -2.51
CA LEU A 15 -13.37 7.49 -3.27
C LEU A 15 -11.90 7.41 -3.60
N SER A 16 -11.31 8.54 -3.93
CA SER A 16 -9.88 8.53 -4.23
C SER A 16 -9.06 8.31 -2.97
N ALA A 17 -9.63 8.62 -1.81
CA ALA A 17 -8.94 8.42 -0.56
C ALA A 17 -9.03 6.98 -0.05
N SER A 18 -9.68 6.08 -0.82
CA SER A 18 -9.83 4.71 -0.38
C SER A 18 -8.55 3.89 -0.49
N ALA A 19 -7.54 4.38 -1.20
CA ALA A 19 -6.26 3.68 -1.33
C ALA A 19 -5.27 4.28 -0.34
N ASP A 20 -4.76 3.46 0.55
CA ASP A 20 -3.84 3.89 1.60
C ASP A 20 -2.48 3.22 1.45
N VAL A 21 -1.45 3.91 1.90
CA VAL A 21 -0.09 3.40 1.89
C VAL A 21 0.02 2.21 2.83
N LEU A 22 0.67 1.16 2.36
CA LEU A 22 1.00 0.03 3.22
C LEU A 22 2.25 0.33 4.00
N HIS A 23 2.26 -0.03 5.27
CA HIS A 23 3.42 0.17 6.12
C HIS A 23 3.57 -1.00 7.10
N THR A 24 4.72 -1.09 7.74
CA THR A 24 4.97 -2.14 8.72
C THR A 24 5.13 -1.54 10.11
N ASN A 25 4.93 -2.38 11.12
CA ASN A 25 5.29 -2.03 12.49
C ASN A 25 6.54 -2.83 12.90
N HIS A 26 6.96 -2.69 14.16
CA HIS A 26 8.17 -3.35 14.64
C HIS A 26 8.03 -4.88 14.75
N PHE A 27 6.84 -5.39 14.58
CA PHE A 27 6.59 -6.83 14.62
C PHE A 27 6.53 -7.43 13.22
N GLY A 28 6.73 -6.63 12.18
CA GLY A 28 6.66 -7.10 10.80
C GLY A 28 5.23 -7.21 10.28
N GLU A 29 4.25 -6.74 11.03
CA GLU A 29 2.88 -6.75 10.55
C GLU A 29 2.69 -5.68 9.48
N VAL A 30 1.96 -6.01 8.43
CA VAL A 30 1.64 -5.07 7.34
C VAL A 30 0.29 -4.45 7.65
N LEU A 31 0.26 -3.13 7.65
CA LEU A 31 -0.92 -2.35 8.01
C LEU A 31 -1.32 -1.47 6.83
N ASP A 32 -2.63 -1.25 6.70
CA ASP A 32 -3.20 -0.48 5.61
C ASP A 32 -3.64 0.88 6.16
N GLY A 33 -2.84 1.91 5.89
CA GLY A 33 -3.13 3.25 6.35
C GLY A 33 -3.29 3.32 7.86
N ASN A 34 -4.42 3.83 8.31
CA ASN A 34 -4.71 3.93 9.74
C ASN A 34 -5.52 2.75 10.28
N PHE A 35 -5.71 1.74 9.45
CA PHE A 35 -6.48 0.57 9.85
C PHE A 35 -5.72 -0.19 10.95
N PRO A 36 -6.34 -0.48 12.10
CA PRO A 36 -5.61 -1.04 13.23
C PRO A 36 -5.27 -2.52 13.13
N PHE A 37 -5.85 -3.22 12.16
CA PHE A 37 -5.63 -4.66 12.05
C PHE A 37 -4.62 -4.95 10.94
N ALA A 38 -3.74 -5.91 11.19
CA ALA A 38 -2.76 -6.30 10.21
C ALA A 38 -3.43 -6.97 9.01
N VAL A 39 -2.99 -6.60 7.82
CA VAL A 39 -3.47 -7.21 6.58
C VAL A 39 -2.48 -8.23 6.04
N GLY A 40 -1.28 -8.28 6.59
CA GLY A 40 -0.26 -9.23 6.17
C GLY A 40 0.89 -9.23 7.15
N LYS A 41 1.99 -9.88 6.75
CA LYS A 41 3.19 -9.96 7.58
C LYS A 41 4.41 -10.16 6.72
N VAL A 42 5.50 -9.47 7.08
CA VAL A 42 6.80 -9.66 6.45
C VAL A 42 7.86 -9.82 7.52
N ASN A 43 9.02 -10.30 7.12
CA ASN A 43 10.10 -10.58 8.05
C ASN A 43 10.95 -9.32 8.25
N THR A 44 10.51 -8.48 9.17
CA THR A 44 11.24 -7.26 9.51
C THR A 44 10.91 -6.83 10.93
N SER A 45 11.82 -6.10 11.55
CA SER A 45 11.58 -5.46 12.84
C SER A 45 11.51 -3.95 12.67
N LEU A 46 11.53 -3.45 11.43
CA LEU A 46 11.51 -2.02 11.15
C LEU A 46 10.09 -1.56 10.84
N ALA A 47 9.73 -0.41 11.39
CA ALA A 47 8.45 0.21 11.11
C ALA A 47 8.64 1.27 10.04
N GLY A 48 7.80 1.28 9.02
CA GLY A 48 7.86 2.26 7.96
C GLY A 48 7.02 1.87 6.78
N ARG A 49 6.99 2.74 5.79
CA ARG A 49 6.23 2.49 4.57
C ARG A 49 6.88 1.39 3.76
N LEU A 50 6.05 0.61 3.08
CA LEU A 50 6.57 -0.40 2.17
C LEU A 50 6.74 0.23 0.80
N VAL A 51 7.92 -0.01 0.21
CA VAL A 51 8.25 0.51 -1.11
C VAL A 51 8.78 -0.64 -1.95
N THR A 52 8.65 -0.52 -3.27
CA THR A 52 9.21 -1.49 -4.18
C THR A 52 10.15 -0.80 -5.16
N ASP A 53 11.18 -1.52 -5.62
CA ASP A 53 12.02 -1.01 -6.69
C ASP A 53 11.45 -1.50 -8.03
N ARG A 54 12.12 -1.14 -9.12
CA ARG A 54 11.62 -1.51 -10.45
C ARG A 54 11.71 -3.00 -10.74
N PHE A 55 12.42 -3.73 -9.92
CA PHE A 55 12.56 -5.19 -10.08
C PHE A 55 11.53 -5.95 -9.26
N GLY A 56 10.69 -5.25 -8.51
CA GLY A 56 9.68 -5.87 -7.69
C GLY A 56 10.12 -6.23 -6.29
N ASP A 57 11.35 -5.92 -5.92
CA ASP A 57 11.82 -6.18 -4.57
C ASP A 57 11.21 -5.18 -3.60
N VAL A 58 10.73 -5.67 -2.47
CA VAL A 58 10.00 -4.87 -1.49
C VAL A 58 10.90 -4.58 -0.30
N TYR A 59 10.88 -3.34 0.15
CA TYR A 59 11.70 -2.85 1.26
C TYR A 59 10.84 -2.02 2.20
N VAL A 60 11.29 -1.91 3.45
CA VAL A 60 10.77 -0.86 4.33
C VAL A 60 11.56 0.39 3.99
N GLU A 61 10.88 1.50 3.80
CA GLU A 61 11.52 2.76 3.42
C GLU A 61 12.66 3.10 4.37
N GLY A 62 13.82 3.41 3.81
CA GLY A 62 15.01 3.71 4.58
C GLY A 62 15.88 2.50 4.89
N SER A 63 15.44 1.30 4.52
CA SER A 63 16.20 0.07 4.74
C SER A 63 16.70 -0.48 3.42
N ASN A 64 17.86 -1.12 3.45
CA ASN A 64 18.42 -1.78 2.27
C ASN A 64 18.13 -3.27 2.22
N PHE A 65 17.39 -3.78 3.20
CA PHE A 65 17.12 -5.22 3.27
C PHE A 65 15.76 -5.52 2.66
N LYS A 66 15.76 -6.42 1.69
CA LYS A 66 14.55 -6.83 1.01
C LYS A 66 13.68 -7.67 1.94
N VAL A 67 12.38 -7.36 1.99
CA VAL A 67 11.44 -8.11 2.81
C VAL A 67 10.49 -8.98 1.98
N GLY A 68 10.51 -8.84 0.66
CA GLY A 68 9.69 -9.66 -0.22
C GLY A 68 9.95 -9.34 -1.67
N HIS A 69 9.23 -10.01 -2.55
CA HIS A 69 9.35 -9.79 -3.99
C HIS A 69 7.98 -9.96 -4.63
N ILE A 70 7.63 -9.03 -5.49
CA ILE A 70 6.37 -9.04 -6.22
C ILE A 70 6.68 -9.15 -7.71
N ASP A 71 6.16 -10.19 -8.35
CA ASP A 71 6.35 -10.38 -9.78
C ASP A 71 5.49 -9.38 -10.56
N GLY A 72 6.00 -8.96 -11.70
CA GLY A 72 5.23 -8.10 -12.59
C GLY A 72 5.33 -6.63 -12.32
N VAL A 73 6.12 -6.22 -11.34
CA VAL A 73 6.36 -4.81 -11.05
C VAL A 73 7.42 -4.29 -12.00
N SER A 74 7.16 -3.15 -12.60
CA SER A 74 8.12 -2.51 -13.51
C SER A 74 8.44 -1.07 -13.11
N SER A 75 7.88 -0.58 -12.02
CA SER A 75 8.14 0.78 -11.57
C SER A 75 8.36 0.81 -10.06
N ALA A 76 9.19 1.73 -9.62
CA ALA A 76 9.51 1.89 -8.20
C ALA A 76 8.52 2.85 -7.56
N GLY A 77 8.19 2.61 -6.31
CA GLY A 77 7.32 3.51 -5.57
C GLY A 77 6.74 2.88 -4.32
N GLU A 78 5.93 3.64 -3.61
CA GLU A 78 5.25 3.17 -2.43
C GLU A 78 4.13 2.21 -2.81
N LEU A 79 3.85 1.25 -1.94
CA LEU A 79 2.77 0.30 -2.15
C LEU A 79 1.51 0.81 -1.48
N TYR A 80 0.40 0.70 -2.19
CA TYR A 80 -0.92 1.13 -1.71
C TYR A 80 -1.90 -0.02 -1.81
N MET A 81 -2.87 -0.03 -0.92
CA MET A 81 -3.96 -1.01 -0.98
C MET A 81 -5.29 -0.27 -1.04
N ASP A 82 -6.17 -0.68 -1.93
CA ASP A 82 -7.50 -0.08 -2.02
C ASP A 82 -8.49 -0.83 -1.11
N ILE A 83 -9.74 -0.39 -1.12
CA ILE A 83 -10.75 -0.99 -0.24
C ILE A 83 -11.10 -2.42 -0.64
N PHE A 84 -10.72 -2.84 -1.84
CA PHE A 84 -10.97 -4.20 -2.30
C PHE A 84 -9.81 -5.14 -1.99
N GLY A 85 -8.76 -4.62 -1.36
CA GLY A 85 -7.59 -5.42 -1.04
C GLY A 85 -6.58 -5.55 -2.17
N ASP A 86 -6.76 -4.80 -3.25
CA ASP A 86 -5.82 -4.82 -4.37
C ASP A 86 -4.65 -3.89 -4.07
N VAL A 87 -3.45 -4.32 -4.45
CA VAL A 87 -2.21 -3.59 -4.18
C VAL A 87 -1.71 -2.95 -5.46
N TYR A 88 -1.25 -1.70 -5.34
CA TYR A 88 -0.73 -0.91 -6.45
C TYR A 88 0.57 -0.26 -6.07
N VAL A 89 1.39 0.02 -7.09
CA VAL A 89 2.56 0.87 -6.91
C VAL A 89 2.12 2.30 -7.20
N LYS A 90 2.53 3.24 -6.35
CA LYS A 90 2.18 4.65 -6.54
C LYS A 90 2.54 5.12 -7.94
N GLY A 91 1.61 5.76 -8.59
CA GLY A 91 1.81 6.27 -9.94
C GLY A 91 1.47 5.28 -11.04
N SER A 92 1.13 4.05 -10.69
CA SER A 92 0.75 3.05 -11.66
C SER A 92 -0.72 2.67 -11.49
N PRO A 93 -1.49 2.57 -12.57
CA PRO A 93 -2.90 2.17 -12.47
C PRO A 93 -3.10 0.67 -12.42
N PHE A 94 -2.02 -0.11 -12.56
CA PHE A 94 -2.13 -1.57 -12.64
C PHE A 94 -1.90 -2.20 -11.28
N LYS A 95 -2.80 -3.07 -10.86
CA LYS A 95 -2.62 -3.77 -9.60
C LYS A 95 -1.55 -4.85 -9.74
N VAL A 96 -0.89 -5.15 -8.64
CA VAL A 96 0.16 -6.16 -8.58
C VAL A 96 -0.25 -7.25 -7.61
N ASP A 97 0.25 -8.45 -7.83
CA ASP A 97 -0.08 -9.58 -6.97
C ASP A 97 0.92 -9.65 -5.82
N ALA A 98 0.57 -9.05 -4.71
CA ALA A 98 1.42 -9.00 -3.53
C ALA A 98 1.01 -9.98 -2.44
N LYS A 99 0.08 -10.88 -2.73
CA LYS A 99 -0.48 -11.74 -1.70
C LYS A 99 0.58 -12.61 -1.03
N GLU A 100 1.43 -13.25 -1.82
CA GLU A 100 2.48 -14.07 -1.27
C GLU A 100 3.60 -13.25 -0.66
N ALA A 101 4.00 -12.18 -1.35
CA ALA A 101 5.12 -11.37 -0.91
C ALA A 101 4.90 -10.75 0.46
N LEU A 102 3.67 -10.34 0.74
CA LEU A 102 3.33 -9.67 1.99
C LEU A 102 2.50 -10.55 2.90
N ASN A 103 2.27 -11.81 2.53
CA ASN A 103 1.44 -12.74 3.29
C ASN A 103 0.08 -12.11 3.63
N LEU A 104 -0.55 -11.55 2.62
CA LEU A 104 -1.82 -10.87 2.81
C LEU A 104 -2.92 -11.84 3.21
N LYS A 105 -3.74 -11.40 4.13
CA LYS A 105 -4.87 -12.19 4.61
C LYS A 105 -6.01 -12.13 3.60
N ASP A 106 -6.77 -13.20 3.52
CA ASP A 106 -7.94 -13.27 2.65
C ASP A 106 -9.12 -12.51 3.24
#